data_73b478c67c39efc3b40d9b176a4cea93
#
_entry.id   73b478c67c39efc3b40d9b176a4cea93
#
_cell.length_a   1.000
_cell.length_b   1.000
_cell.length_c   1.000
_cell.angle_alpha   90.00
_cell.angle_beta   90.00
_cell.angle_gamma   90.00
#
_symmetry.space_group_name_H-M   'P 1'
#
loop_
_entity.id
_entity.type
_entity.pdbx_description
1 polymer ?
#
loop_
_entity_poly.entity_id
_entity_poly.type
_entity_poly.pdbx_seq_one_letter_code
_entity_poly.pdbx_strand_id
1 'polypeptide(L)'
;MLKKIISSLMTLLAALLLASCAPSHSTNNQTSASSTEVAKKNEISITISVTPEGQKAQSKTLKVAEESNLMKVLKVNYKIEEKNGMITSIDGHSQDEAKGLYWMYKINGEMAPKGAAETTVKKGDKIEFYQEVYK
;
A
#
# COMPACT_ATOMS: atom_id res chain seq x y z
N MET A 1 -28.32 27.25 14.29
CA MET A 1 -27.62 27.84 15.45
C MET A 1 -26.16 27.47 15.31
N LEU A 2 -25.33 28.19 14.65
CA LEU A 2 -24.68 29.45 14.99
C LEU A 2 -23.92 29.36 16.32
N LYS A 3 -22.59 29.31 16.22
CA LYS A 3 -21.65 30.10 17.03
C LYS A 3 -20.25 29.60 16.62
N LYS A 4 -19.52 30.29 15.76
CA LYS A 4 -18.80 31.55 16.03
C LYS A 4 -17.73 31.38 17.11
N ILE A 5 -16.51 31.57 16.63
CA ILE A 5 -15.59 32.70 16.76
C ILE A 5 -14.58 32.37 17.84
N ILE A 6 -13.28 32.59 17.68
CA ILE A 6 -12.48 33.84 17.78
C ILE A 6 -11.05 33.35 17.58
N SER A 7 -10.21 33.74 16.59
CA SER A 7 -9.49 35.00 16.45
C SER A 7 -8.73 35.46 17.69
N SER A 8 -7.42 35.40 17.60
CA SER A 8 -6.45 36.32 18.21
C SER A 8 -5.07 35.92 17.73
N LEU A 9 -4.41 36.50 16.86
CA LEU A 9 -3.77 37.80 16.68
C LEU A 9 -2.85 38.21 17.86
N MET A 10 -1.65 38.50 17.51
CA MET A 10 -0.66 39.36 18.20
C MET A 10 0.63 38.61 18.55
N THR A 11 1.75 38.96 18.18
CA THR A 11 2.55 40.11 17.74
C THR A 11 3.99 39.65 17.81
N LEU A 12 4.70 39.81 16.76
CA LEU A 12 5.86 40.68 16.56
C LEU A 12 6.79 40.87 17.76
N LEU A 13 8.03 40.37 17.64
CA LEU A 13 9.19 41.25 17.88
C LEU A 13 10.47 40.65 17.28
N ALA A 14 11.09 41.46 16.50
CA ALA A 14 12.40 41.27 15.92
C ALA A 14 13.51 41.58 16.94
N ALA A 15 14.63 40.88 16.80
CA ALA A 15 15.92 41.51 17.07
C ALA A 15 17.05 40.72 16.41
N LEU A 16 17.70 41.42 15.52
CA LEU A 16 19.04 41.24 14.94
C LEU A 16 20.13 41.01 16.01
N LEU A 17 21.19 40.36 15.58
CA LEU A 17 22.62 40.75 15.61
C LEU A 17 23.43 39.49 15.28
N LEU A 18 24.02 39.39 14.14
CA LEU A 18 25.31 39.83 13.63
C LEU A 18 26.54 39.23 14.32
N ALA A 19 27.36 38.75 13.42
CA ALA A 19 28.79 38.62 13.42
C ALA A 19 29.35 37.35 14.07
N SER A 20 30.24 36.63 13.51
CA SER A 20 31.35 36.92 12.61
C SER A 20 32.34 35.78 12.75
N CYS A 21 32.96 35.44 11.62
CA CYS A 21 34.31 34.90 11.43
C CYS A 21 34.66 33.48 11.76
N ALA A 22 34.97 32.80 10.69
CA ALA A 22 35.97 31.71 10.58
C ALA A 22 37.41 32.23 10.86
N PRO A 23 38.50 31.43 10.82
CA PRO A 23 38.63 30.05 10.31
C PRO A 23 39.61 29.17 11.11
N SER A 24 39.75 27.94 10.68
CA SER A 24 40.97 27.11 10.66
C SER A 24 41.17 25.98 11.64
N HIS A 25 41.35 24.90 11.00
CA HIS A 25 42.23 23.76 11.23
C HIS A 25 41.71 22.52 11.95
N SER A 26 41.55 21.53 11.05
CA SER A 26 41.98 20.13 11.20
C SER A 26 41.94 19.49 12.58
N THR A 27 41.11 18.46 12.68
CA THR A 27 41.63 17.12 12.99
C THR A 27 40.47 16.13 12.91
N ASN A 28 40.70 15.05 12.21
CA ASN A 28 39.88 13.86 12.12
C ASN A 28 39.25 13.46 13.43
N ASN A 29 37.94 13.27 13.42
CA ASN A 29 37.35 12.16 14.15
C ASN A 29 36.12 11.69 13.43
N GLN A 30 36.27 10.55 12.82
CA GLN A 30 35.27 9.70 12.21
C GLN A 30 34.28 9.31 13.32
N THR A 31 33.12 9.97 13.31
CA THR A 31 31.96 9.42 14.02
C THR A 31 30.95 9.07 12.95
N SER A 32 30.86 7.78 12.72
CA SER A 32 29.83 7.14 11.91
C SER A 32 28.45 7.60 12.40
N ALA A 33 27.91 8.61 11.77
CA ALA A 33 26.48 8.81 11.75
C ALA A 33 25.92 7.77 10.79
N SER A 34 25.48 6.65 11.33
CA SER A 34 24.64 5.70 10.63
C SER A 34 23.32 6.42 10.32
N SER A 35 23.30 7.17 9.23
CA SER A 35 22.05 7.51 8.59
C SER A 35 21.51 6.22 8.01
N THR A 36 20.59 5.63 8.72
CA THR A 36 19.68 4.63 8.15
C THR A 36 18.90 5.34 7.05
N GLU A 37 19.47 5.35 5.87
CA GLU A 37 18.76 5.69 4.66
C GLU A 37 17.70 4.59 4.50
N VAL A 38 16.51 4.87 5.01
CA VAL A 38 15.31 4.09 4.67
C VAL A 38 15.19 4.27 3.16
N ALA A 39 15.66 3.29 2.42
CA ALA A 39 15.52 3.25 0.98
C ALA A 39 14.06 3.53 0.66
N LYS A 40 13.79 4.71 0.10
CA LYS A 40 12.47 5.14 -0.31
C LYS A 40 12.06 4.19 -1.43
N LYS A 41 11.35 3.11 -1.07
CA LYS A 41 10.82 2.17 -2.04
C LYS A 41 10.03 2.97 -3.08
N ASN A 42 10.38 2.81 -4.34
CA ASN A 42 9.70 3.48 -5.43
C ASN A 42 8.19 3.19 -5.35
N GLU A 43 7.38 4.22 -5.43
CA GLU A 43 5.93 4.08 -5.51
C GLU A 43 5.55 3.69 -6.94
N ILE A 44 4.76 2.65 -7.08
CA ILE A 44 4.26 2.13 -8.35
C ILE A 44 2.74 2.12 -8.37
N SER A 45 2.16 2.12 -9.56
CA SER A 45 0.71 1.95 -9.76
C SER A 45 0.40 0.53 -10.23
N ILE A 46 -0.59 -0.08 -9.61
CA ILE A 46 -1.16 -1.38 -10.00
C ILE A 46 -2.68 -1.23 -10.10
N THR A 47 -3.33 -2.13 -10.84
CA THR A 47 -4.79 -2.20 -10.91
C THR A 47 -5.25 -3.53 -10.33
N ILE A 48 -6.19 -3.49 -9.39
CA ILE A 48 -6.83 -4.69 -8.85
C ILE A 48 -8.31 -4.65 -9.22
N SER A 49 -8.82 -5.71 -9.82
CA SER A 49 -10.23 -5.93 -10.05
C SER A 49 -10.74 -7.11 -9.24
N VAL A 50 -11.95 -7.00 -8.74
CA VAL A 50 -12.63 -8.04 -7.97
C VAL A 50 -13.98 -8.31 -8.61
N THR A 51 -14.21 -9.57 -8.98
CA THR A 51 -15.43 -10.02 -9.64
C THR A 51 -16.04 -11.19 -8.86
N PRO A 52 -16.94 -10.91 -7.90
CA PRO A 52 -17.72 -11.98 -7.27
C PRO A 52 -18.61 -12.70 -8.29
N GLU A 53 -18.97 -13.95 -7.99
CA GLU A 53 -19.86 -14.73 -8.87
C GLU A 53 -21.16 -13.96 -9.17
N GLY A 54 -21.53 -13.89 -10.45
CA GLY A 54 -22.74 -13.22 -10.91
C GLY A 54 -22.72 -11.70 -10.83
N GLN A 55 -21.59 -11.10 -10.47
CA GLN A 55 -21.46 -9.64 -10.36
C GLN A 55 -20.51 -9.05 -11.40
N LYS A 56 -20.60 -7.74 -11.55
CA LYS A 56 -19.66 -7.00 -12.42
C LYS A 56 -18.34 -6.77 -11.70
N ALA A 57 -17.25 -6.80 -12.46
CA ALA A 57 -15.93 -6.47 -11.96
C ALA A 57 -15.88 -5.05 -11.36
N GLN A 58 -15.30 -4.93 -10.18
CA GLN A 58 -14.99 -3.66 -9.55
C GLN A 58 -13.47 -3.48 -9.56
N SER A 59 -13.00 -2.43 -10.19
CA SER A 59 -11.57 -2.16 -10.35
C SER A 59 -11.13 -0.93 -9.57
N LYS A 60 -9.96 -1.03 -8.95
CA LYS A 60 -9.28 0.08 -8.26
C LYS A 60 -7.83 0.17 -8.75
N THR A 61 -7.37 1.39 -9.03
CA THR A 61 -5.94 1.65 -9.23
C THR A 61 -5.34 2.09 -7.91
N LEU A 62 -4.31 1.39 -7.48
CA LEU A 62 -3.64 1.61 -6.20
C LEU A 62 -2.20 2.06 -6.41
N LYS A 63 -1.75 2.95 -5.56
CA LYS A 63 -0.34 3.31 -5.43
C LYS A 63 0.25 2.56 -4.25
N VAL A 64 1.30 1.79 -4.51
CA VAL A 64 1.95 0.93 -3.53
C VAL A 64 3.45 0.99 -3.70
N ALA A 65 4.21 0.61 -2.68
CA ALA A 65 5.65 0.46 -2.83
C ALA A 65 5.96 -0.72 -3.76
N GLU A 66 6.95 -0.54 -4.63
CA GLU A 66 7.42 -1.60 -5.51
C GLU A 66 7.79 -2.87 -4.71
N GLU A 67 7.52 -4.03 -5.28
CA GLU A 67 7.71 -5.34 -4.63
C GLU A 67 6.92 -5.54 -3.32
N SER A 68 5.85 -4.78 -3.11
CA SER A 68 4.96 -5.02 -1.99
C SER A 68 4.32 -6.40 -2.09
N ASN A 69 4.14 -7.06 -0.96
CA ASN A 69 3.42 -8.32 -0.90
C ASN A 69 1.95 -8.13 -1.22
N LEU A 70 1.42 -8.91 -2.17
CA LEU A 70 0.05 -8.75 -2.67
C LEU A 70 -1.00 -8.93 -1.55
N MET A 71 -0.86 -9.92 -0.67
CA MET A 71 -1.79 -10.14 0.43
C MET A 71 -1.84 -8.93 1.39
N LYS A 72 -0.69 -8.30 1.66
CA LYS A 72 -0.65 -7.09 2.48
C LYS A 72 -1.36 -5.92 1.80
N VAL A 73 -1.16 -5.76 0.48
CA VAL A 73 -1.87 -4.73 -0.31
C VAL A 73 -3.37 -4.97 -0.27
N LEU A 74 -3.82 -6.21 -0.41
CA LEU A 74 -5.24 -6.57 -0.34
C LEU A 74 -5.84 -6.23 1.03
N LYS A 75 -5.21 -6.64 2.11
CA LYS A 75 -5.71 -6.40 3.48
C LYS A 75 -5.85 -4.92 3.86
N VAL A 76 -5.05 -4.06 3.23
CA VAL A 76 -5.15 -2.60 3.43
C VAL A 76 -6.34 -2.00 2.66
N ASN A 77 -6.68 -2.56 1.49
CA ASN A 77 -7.63 -1.94 0.55
C ASN A 77 -8.99 -2.63 0.45
N TYR A 78 -9.09 -3.86 0.98
CA TYR A 78 -10.28 -4.71 0.94
C TYR A 78 -10.47 -5.42 2.28
N LYS A 79 -11.69 -5.80 2.59
CA LYS A 79 -11.97 -6.69 3.71
C LYS A 79 -11.64 -8.13 3.27
N ILE A 80 -10.52 -8.65 3.73
CA ILE A 80 -10.03 -9.99 3.35
C ILE A 80 -10.19 -10.97 4.51
N GLU A 81 -10.76 -12.13 4.21
CA GLU A 81 -10.66 -13.32 5.06
C GLU A 81 -9.78 -14.34 4.37
N GLU A 82 -8.92 -14.98 5.12
CA GLU A 82 -8.00 -15.99 4.61
C GLU A 82 -7.90 -17.19 5.55
N LYS A 83 -7.57 -18.32 4.98
CA LYS A 83 -7.24 -19.54 5.71
C LYS A 83 -6.00 -20.19 5.08
N ASN A 84 -4.96 -20.37 5.88
CA ASN A 84 -3.71 -20.98 5.42
C ASN A 84 -3.09 -20.26 4.18
N GLY A 85 -3.16 -18.93 4.12
CA GLY A 85 -2.65 -18.15 3.00
C GLY A 85 -3.55 -18.11 1.76
N MET A 86 -4.68 -18.81 1.77
CA MET A 86 -5.69 -18.76 0.70
C MET A 86 -6.81 -17.79 1.07
N ILE A 87 -7.20 -16.96 0.14
CA ILE A 87 -8.31 -16.03 0.30
C ILE A 87 -9.62 -16.80 0.30
N THR A 88 -10.42 -16.62 1.35
CA THR A 88 -11.75 -17.25 1.50
C THR A 88 -12.88 -16.25 1.33
N SER A 89 -12.62 -14.94 1.54
CA SER A 89 -13.61 -13.89 1.32
C SER A 89 -12.94 -12.58 0.92
N ILE A 90 -13.57 -11.84 0.01
CA ILE A 90 -13.21 -10.47 -0.38
C ILE A 90 -14.45 -9.59 -0.26
N ASP A 91 -14.39 -8.54 0.55
CA ASP A 91 -15.48 -7.58 0.79
C ASP A 91 -16.84 -8.23 1.11
N GLY A 92 -16.81 -9.34 1.87
CA GLY A 92 -17.99 -10.07 2.30
C GLY A 92 -18.49 -11.12 1.31
N HIS A 93 -17.84 -11.28 0.14
CA HIS A 93 -18.13 -12.35 -0.82
C HIS A 93 -17.26 -13.56 -0.49
N SER A 94 -17.86 -14.54 0.18
CA SER A 94 -17.15 -15.75 0.61
C SER A 94 -17.16 -16.82 -0.49
N GLN A 95 -16.14 -17.68 -0.48
CA GLN A 95 -16.18 -18.91 -1.24
C GLN A 95 -17.28 -19.85 -0.72
N ASP A 96 -17.72 -20.77 -1.56
CA ASP A 96 -18.71 -21.81 -1.20
C ASP A 96 -18.13 -23.18 -1.55
N GLU A 97 -17.57 -23.84 -0.55
CA GLU A 97 -16.93 -25.15 -0.73
C GLU A 97 -17.95 -26.23 -1.17
N ALA A 98 -19.21 -26.12 -0.74
CA ALA A 98 -20.26 -27.07 -1.11
C ALA A 98 -20.60 -27.01 -2.61
N LYS A 99 -20.45 -25.83 -3.19
CA LYS A 99 -20.61 -25.60 -4.64
C LYS A 99 -19.32 -25.73 -5.43
N GLY A 100 -18.18 -25.89 -4.75
CA GLY A 100 -16.86 -25.83 -5.39
C GLY A 100 -16.49 -24.42 -5.86
N LEU A 101 -17.11 -23.38 -5.31
CA LEU A 101 -16.88 -21.98 -5.69
C LEU A 101 -15.71 -21.42 -4.89
N TYR A 102 -14.64 -21.04 -5.59
CA TYR A 102 -13.40 -20.57 -4.97
C TYR A 102 -12.96 -19.23 -5.56
N TRP A 103 -12.20 -18.46 -4.77
CA TRP A 103 -11.48 -17.31 -5.24
C TRP A 103 -10.22 -17.72 -6.00
N MET A 104 -10.16 -17.29 -7.24
CA MET A 104 -9.01 -17.45 -8.13
C MET A 104 -8.47 -16.07 -8.52
N TYR A 105 -7.24 -15.98 -8.99
CA TYR A 105 -6.76 -14.74 -9.53
C TYR A 105 -5.75 -14.90 -10.66
N LYS A 106 -5.69 -13.87 -11.49
CA LYS A 106 -4.77 -13.70 -12.62
C LYS A 106 -3.89 -12.48 -12.39
N ILE A 107 -2.70 -12.52 -12.94
CA ILE A 107 -1.81 -11.36 -13.05
C ILE A 107 -1.51 -11.17 -14.52
N ASN A 108 -1.82 -9.98 -15.04
CA ASN A 108 -1.63 -9.63 -16.45
C ASN A 108 -2.28 -10.63 -17.42
N GLY A 109 -3.43 -11.19 -17.05
CA GLY A 109 -4.20 -12.13 -17.86
C GLY A 109 -3.78 -13.60 -17.70
N GLU A 110 -2.73 -13.90 -16.96
CA GLU A 110 -2.27 -15.27 -16.71
C GLU A 110 -2.62 -15.73 -15.29
N MET A 111 -2.98 -17.00 -15.15
CA MET A 111 -3.22 -17.59 -13.83
C MET A 111 -2.01 -17.42 -12.93
N ALA A 112 -2.23 -16.93 -11.73
CA ALA A 112 -1.16 -16.75 -10.76
C ALA A 112 -0.56 -18.11 -10.37
N PRO A 113 0.77 -18.27 -10.44
CA PRO A 113 1.43 -19.52 -10.12
C PRO A 113 1.53 -19.79 -8.61
N LYS A 114 1.25 -18.77 -7.80
CA LYS A 114 1.37 -18.79 -6.33
C LYS A 114 0.19 -18.09 -5.69
N GLY A 115 -0.03 -18.36 -4.40
CA GLY A 115 -0.98 -17.63 -3.59
C GLY A 115 -0.59 -16.16 -3.39
N ALA A 116 -1.57 -15.30 -3.08
CA ALA A 116 -1.34 -13.87 -2.86
C ALA A 116 -0.35 -13.58 -1.72
N ALA A 117 -0.25 -14.48 -0.74
CA ALA A 117 0.70 -14.38 0.36
C ALA A 117 2.18 -14.53 -0.06
N GLU A 118 2.43 -15.18 -1.20
CA GLU A 118 3.77 -15.42 -1.75
C GLU A 118 4.07 -14.57 -2.98
N THR A 119 3.15 -13.71 -3.38
CA THR A 119 3.25 -12.88 -4.58
C THR A 119 3.63 -11.46 -4.22
N THR A 120 4.57 -10.89 -4.96
CA THR A 120 4.93 -9.47 -4.91
C THR A 120 4.44 -8.76 -6.17
N VAL A 121 4.05 -7.50 -6.03
CA VAL A 121 3.53 -6.69 -7.13
C VAL A 121 4.61 -5.87 -7.81
N LYS A 122 4.44 -5.64 -9.12
CA LYS A 122 5.33 -4.86 -9.96
C LYS A 122 4.57 -3.71 -10.62
N LYS A 123 5.31 -2.73 -11.09
CA LYS A 123 4.74 -1.57 -11.78
C LYS A 123 3.87 -2.01 -12.97
N GLY A 124 2.65 -1.51 -12.97
CA GLY A 124 1.70 -1.75 -14.08
C GLY A 124 0.95 -3.07 -14.01
N ASP A 125 1.14 -3.87 -12.95
CA ASP A 125 0.41 -5.13 -12.80
C ASP A 125 -1.10 -4.91 -12.80
N LYS A 126 -1.78 -5.77 -13.57
CA LYS A 126 -3.24 -5.91 -13.58
C LYS A 126 -3.58 -7.23 -12.89
N ILE A 127 -4.20 -7.14 -11.74
CA ILE A 127 -4.50 -8.30 -10.89
C ILE A 127 -6.02 -8.46 -10.85
N GLU A 128 -6.51 -9.61 -11.26
CA GLU A 128 -7.93 -9.89 -11.41
C GLU A 128 -8.33 -11.04 -10.49
N PHE A 129 -9.03 -10.72 -9.41
CA PHE A 129 -9.67 -11.70 -8.53
C PHE A 129 -11.07 -12.00 -9.02
N TYR A 130 -11.42 -13.27 -9.14
CA TYR A 130 -12.74 -13.73 -9.54
C TYR A 130 -13.11 -15.01 -8.84
N GLN A 131 -14.41 -15.24 -8.68
CA GLN A 131 -14.92 -16.51 -8.19
C GLN A 131 -15.23 -17.44 -9.36
N GLU A 132 -14.84 -18.68 -9.25
CA GLU A 132 -15.10 -19.70 -10.25
C GLU A 132 -15.43 -21.04 -9.58
N VAL A 133 -16.37 -21.79 -10.22
CA VAL A 133 -16.70 -23.15 -9.80
C VAL A 133 -15.67 -24.10 -10.35
N TYR A 134 -14.90 -24.69 -9.48
CA TYR A 134 -13.92 -25.74 -9.81
C TYR A 134 -14.57 -27.11 -9.62
N LYS A 135 -14.67 -27.88 -10.69
CA LYS A 135 -15.23 -29.25 -10.71
C LYS A 135 -14.13 -30.26 -10.83
#